data_236785d5ab2aa74fe5bf1a687d94efe9
#
_entry.id   236785d5ab2aa74fe5bf1a687d94efe9
#
_cell.length_a   1.000
_cell.length_b   1.000
_cell.length_c   1.000
_cell.angle_alpha   90.00
_cell.angle_beta   90.00
_cell.angle_gamma   90.00
#
_symmetry.space_group_name_H-M   'P 1'
#
loop_
_entity.id
_entity.type
_entity.pdbx_description
1 polymer ?
#
loop_
_entity_poly.entity_id
_entity_poly.type
_entity_poly.pdbx_seq_one_letter_code
_entity_poly.pdbx_strand_id
1 'polypeptide(L)'
;ATTKADATDASEKAVKQKRIELISSMAFAIPLFYLAMGEMMGAPVPPAVSGMNGMMNLALTELLLCIPILFICRHYFVGGFRSLLHGAPNMDSLIALGSAASFAYSVVSLYQMANAFVAGDITAAHQAMHGMYFESAGLILALITLASSLRLVQKVIPQVQLTHL
;
A
#
# COMPACT_ATOMS: atom_id res chain seq x y z
N ALA A 1 -13.74 -28.93 22.40
CA ALA A 1 -13.28 -29.58 21.16
C ALA A 1 -13.90 -28.86 19.97
N THR A 2 -13.12 -28.06 19.27
CA THR A 2 -13.51 -27.47 17.98
C THR A 2 -13.73 -28.58 16.97
N THR A 3 -14.94 -28.69 16.45
CA THR A 3 -15.28 -29.64 15.41
C THR A 3 -14.56 -29.31 14.13
N LYS A 4 -14.29 -30.32 13.25
CA LYS A 4 -13.69 -30.10 11.93
C LYS A 4 -14.47 -29.06 11.11
N ALA A 5 -15.79 -28.99 11.27
CA ALA A 5 -16.66 -28.00 10.65
C ALA A 5 -16.30 -26.56 11.06
N ASP A 6 -16.07 -26.32 12.35
CA ASP A 6 -15.71 -24.99 12.85
C ASP A 6 -14.35 -24.53 12.31
N ALA A 7 -13.40 -25.44 12.14
CA ALA A 7 -12.09 -25.14 11.57
C ALA A 7 -12.19 -24.79 10.07
N THR A 8 -13.06 -25.47 9.32
CA THR A 8 -13.29 -25.20 7.90
C THR A 8 -13.98 -23.84 7.73
N ASP A 9 -14.99 -23.54 8.52
CA ASP A 9 -15.71 -22.25 8.51
C ASP A 9 -14.76 -21.08 8.86
N ALA A 10 -13.90 -21.27 9.85
CA ALA A 10 -12.89 -20.27 10.21
C ALA A 10 -11.89 -20.02 9.08
N SER A 11 -11.48 -21.08 8.39
CA SER A 11 -10.56 -20.98 7.24
C SER A 11 -11.19 -20.27 6.05
N GLU A 12 -12.47 -20.58 5.74
CA GLU A 12 -13.21 -19.91 4.67
C GLU A 12 -13.42 -18.42 4.96
N LYS A 13 -13.76 -18.07 6.20
CA LYS A 13 -13.86 -16.66 6.62
C LYS A 13 -12.53 -15.92 6.49
N ALA A 14 -11.44 -16.55 6.89
CA ALA A 14 -10.10 -15.97 6.76
C ALA A 14 -9.72 -15.71 5.29
N VAL A 15 -9.99 -16.65 4.38
CA VAL A 15 -9.76 -16.48 2.94
C VAL A 15 -10.61 -15.34 2.38
N LYS A 16 -11.89 -15.29 2.74
CA LYS A 16 -12.82 -14.25 2.29
C LYS A 16 -12.37 -12.86 2.76
N GLN A 17 -11.99 -12.72 4.02
CA GLN A 17 -11.48 -11.48 4.58
C GLN A 17 -10.20 -11.01 3.89
N LYS A 18 -9.27 -11.94 3.65
CA LYS A 18 -8.03 -11.64 2.93
C LYS A 18 -8.27 -11.23 1.48
N ARG A 19 -9.25 -11.85 0.83
CA ARG A 19 -9.67 -11.49 -0.53
C ARG A 19 -10.24 -10.08 -0.59
N ILE A 20 -11.08 -9.70 0.37
CA ILE A 20 -11.63 -8.34 0.46
C ILE A 20 -10.51 -7.32 0.67
N GLU A 21 -9.58 -7.61 1.55
CA GLU A 21 -8.39 -6.78 1.80
C GLU A 21 -7.56 -6.60 0.53
N LEU A 22 -7.29 -7.68 -0.21
CA LEU A 22 -6.57 -7.65 -1.48
C LEU A 22 -7.28 -6.79 -2.51
N ILE A 23 -8.57 -7.00 -2.73
CA ILE A 23 -9.37 -6.25 -3.72
C ILE A 23 -9.39 -4.76 -3.35
N SER A 24 -9.60 -4.42 -2.09
CA SER A 24 -9.61 -3.04 -1.61
C SER A 24 -8.24 -2.38 -1.78
N SER A 25 -7.16 -3.05 -1.40
CA SER A 25 -5.80 -2.54 -1.56
C SER A 25 -5.45 -2.30 -3.02
N MET A 26 -5.78 -3.23 -3.91
CA MET A 26 -5.54 -3.10 -5.34
C MET A 26 -6.40 -2.00 -5.98
N ALA A 27 -7.64 -1.83 -5.54
CA ALA A 27 -8.53 -0.78 -6.02
C ALA A 27 -7.98 0.63 -5.77
N PHE A 28 -7.21 0.82 -4.71
CA PHE A 28 -6.51 2.08 -4.42
C PHE A 28 -5.10 2.14 -5.01
N ALA A 29 -4.38 1.02 -5.05
CA ALA A 29 -3.01 0.95 -5.54
C ALA A 29 -2.91 1.17 -7.05
N ILE A 30 -3.82 0.62 -7.83
CA ILE A 30 -3.82 0.76 -9.29
C ILE A 30 -3.98 2.22 -9.72
N PRO A 31 -4.97 3.00 -9.25
CA PRO A 31 -5.07 4.43 -9.55
C PRO A 31 -3.86 5.22 -9.06
N LEU A 32 -3.34 4.89 -7.89
CA LEU A 32 -2.15 5.54 -7.32
C LEU A 32 -0.93 5.37 -8.24
N PHE A 33 -0.66 4.15 -8.68
CA PHE A 33 0.42 3.84 -9.60
C PHE A 33 0.22 4.49 -10.96
N TYR A 34 -1.02 4.49 -11.47
CA TYR A 34 -1.36 5.15 -12.73
C TYR A 34 -1.09 6.65 -12.69
N LEU A 35 -1.46 7.33 -11.61
CA LEU A 35 -1.21 8.76 -11.45
C LEU A 35 0.28 9.06 -11.31
N ALA A 36 1.00 8.26 -10.53
CA ALA A 36 2.43 8.46 -10.30
C ALA A 36 3.27 8.27 -11.57
N MET A 37 2.95 7.26 -12.37
CA MET A 37 3.71 6.91 -13.58
C MET A 37 3.11 7.52 -14.85
N GLY A 38 1.82 7.84 -14.86
CA GLY A 38 1.10 8.28 -16.05
C GLY A 38 1.66 9.56 -16.65
N GLU A 39 2.00 10.52 -15.82
CA GLU A 39 2.57 11.78 -16.29
C GLU A 39 3.95 11.59 -16.94
N MET A 40 4.79 10.73 -16.36
CA MET A 40 6.11 10.39 -16.92
C MET A 40 6.01 9.64 -18.26
N MET A 41 5.00 8.80 -18.41
CA MET A 41 4.80 7.97 -19.61
C MET A 41 3.98 8.66 -20.68
N GLY A 42 3.50 9.89 -20.45
CA GLY A 42 2.63 10.61 -21.37
C GLY A 42 1.23 10.03 -21.48
N ALA A 43 0.78 9.28 -20.49
CA ALA A 43 -0.58 8.75 -20.43
C ALA A 43 -1.60 9.88 -20.19
N PRO A 44 -2.86 9.72 -20.63
CA PRO A 44 -3.89 10.73 -20.39
C PRO A 44 -4.21 10.81 -18.89
N VAL A 45 -3.82 11.92 -18.27
CA VAL A 45 -4.07 12.23 -16.85
C VAL A 45 -5.12 13.34 -16.78
N PRO A 46 -6.03 13.31 -15.78
CA PRO A 46 -7.00 14.39 -15.63
C PRO A 46 -6.35 15.77 -15.59
N PRO A 47 -6.88 16.78 -16.28
CA PRO A 47 -6.25 18.11 -16.34
C PRO A 47 -6.12 18.79 -14.97
N ALA A 48 -6.93 18.39 -14.00
CA ALA A 48 -6.86 18.90 -12.63
C ALA A 48 -5.57 18.51 -11.87
N VAL A 49 -4.92 17.42 -12.28
CA VAL A 49 -3.71 16.87 -11.65
C VAL A 49 -2.51 16.84 -12.60
N SER A 50 -2.63 17.43 -13.78
CA SER A 50 -1.58 17.49 -14.78
C SER A 50 -0.94 18.88 -14.87
N GLY A 51 0.30 18.91 -15.32
CA GLY A 51 1.05 20.15 -15.54
C GLY A 51 1.51 20.82 -14.24
N MET A 52 2.15 21.98 -14.38
CA MET A 52 2.73 22.73 -13.27
C MET A 52 1.72 23.13 -12.20
N ASN A 53 0.51 23.53 -12.62
CA ASN A 53 -0.54 23.96 -11.68
C ASN A 53 -1.23 22.77 -10.98
N GLY A 54 -1.15 21.59 -11.60
CA GLY A 54 -1.71 20.35 -11.05
C GLY A 54 -0.77 19.55 -10.17
N MET A 55 0.49 19.94 -10.08
CA MET A 55 1.54 19.22 -9.35
C MET A 55 1.21 19.00 -7.87
N MET A 56 0.75 20.02 -7.18
CA MET A 56 0.31 19.92 -5.79
C MET A 56 -0.95 19.04 -5.65
N ASN A 57 -1.89 19.19 -6.58
CA ASN A 57 -3.10 18.38 -6.59
C ASN A 57 -2.77 16.89 -6.82
N LEU A 58 -1.82 16.59 -7.69
CA LEU A 58 -1.33 15.23 -7.93
C LEU A 58 -0.74 14.64 -6.64
N ALA A 59 0.14 15.35 -5.97
CA ALA A 59 0.76 14.91 -4.72
C ALA A 59 -0.26 14.68 -3.60
N LEU A 60 -1.23 15.57 -3.44
CA LEU A 60 -2.32 15.40 -2.47
C LEU A 60 -3.22 14.21 -2.83
N THR A 61 -3.50 14.00 -4.10
CA THR A 61 -4.30 12.84 -4.56
C THR A 61 -3.57 11.53 -4.29
N GLU A 62 -2.28 11.47 -4.55
CA GLU A 62 -1.44 10.31 -4.21
C GLU A 62 -1.45 10.02 -2.71
N LEU A 63 -1.32 11.04 -1.88
CA LEU A 63 -1.41 10.92 -0.42
C LEU A 63 -2.78 10.38 0.00
N LEU A 64 -3.86 10.93 -0.53
CA LEU A 64 -5.23 10.49 -0.23
C LEU A 64 -5.50 9.05 -0.65
N LEU A 65 -4.93 8.60 -1.75
CA LEU A 65 -5.05 7.20 -2.19
C LEU A 65 -4.17 6.26 -1.35
N CYS A 66 -3.04 6.73 -0.87
CA CYS A 66 -2.12 5.93 -0.06
C CYS A 66 -2.66 5.67 1.36
N ILE A 67 -3.32 6.64 1.97
CA ILE A 67 -3.86 6.52 3.34
C ILE A 67 -4.80 5.33 3.52
N PRO A 68 -5.81 5.08 2.65
CA PRO A 68 -6.66 3.90 2.76
C PRO A 68 -5.89 2.59 2.69
N ILE A 69 -4.87 2.50 1.84
CA ILE A 69 -4.02 1.31 1.70
C ILE A 69 -3.27 1.05 3.01
N LEU A 70 -2.68 2.08 3.60
CA LEU A 70 -2.00 2.00 4.89
C LEU A 70 -2.94 1.55 6.01
N PHE A 71 -4.16 2.06 6.01
CA PHE A 71 -5.17 1.70 6.99
C PHE A 71 -5.64 0.25 6.85
N ILE A 72 -5.89 -0.21 5.63
CA ILE A 72 -6.26 -1.60 5.33
C ILE A 72 -5.15 -2.56 5.75
N CYS A 73 -3.91 -2.21 5.46
CA CYS A 73 -2.72 -3.03 5.74
C CYS A 73 -2.07 -2.74 7.10
N ARG A 74 -2.75 -2.05 8.00
CA ARG A 74 -2.22 -1.67 9.33
C ARG A 74 -1.69 -2.84 10.16
N HIS A 75 -2.26 -4.02 10.00
CA HIS A 75 -1.85 -5.21 10.75
C HIS A 75 -0.41 -5.64 10.43
N TYR A 76 0.10 -5.37 9.22
CA TYR A 76 1.51 -5.58 8.88
C TYR A 76 2.44 -4.66 9.67
N PHE A 77 2.03 -3.40 9.85
CA PHE A 77 2.77 -2.44 10.66
C PHE A 77 2.80 -2.85 12.13
N VAL A 78 1.65 -3.18 12.69
CA VAL A 78 1.54 -3.61 14.09
C VAL A 78 2.35 -4.88 14.33
N GLY A 79 2.18 -5.90 13.50
CA GLY A 79 2.91 -7.16 13.61
C GLY A 79 4.40 -7.00 13.38
N GLY A 80 4.79 -6.23 12.35
CA GLY A 80 6.18 -5.98 12.00
C GLY A 80 6.93 -5.19 13.08
N PHE A 81 6.36 -4.11 13.58
CA PHE A 81 6.97 -3.32 14.65
C PHE A 81 7.01 -4.07 15.98
N ARG A 82 5.98 -4.85 16.28
CA ARG A 82 5.99 -5.70 17.48
C ARG A 82 7.12 -6.73 17.42
N SER A 83 7.30 -7.41 16.32
CA SER A 83 8.39 -8.38 16.10
C SER A 83 9.76 -7.71 16.21
N LEU A 84 9.91 -6.52 15.66
CA LEU A 84 11.15 -5.75 15.74
C LEU A 84 11.48 -5.35 17.18
N LEU A 85 10.50 -4.89 17.94
CA LEU A 85 10.68 -4.51 19.35
C LEU A 85 11.02 -5.71 20.26
N HIS A 86 10.57 -6.91 19.91
CA HIS A 86 10.88 -8.13 20.63
C HIS A 86 12.23 -8.76 20.22
N GLY A 87 13.00 -8.10 19.37
CA GLY A 87 14.30 -8.59 18.90
C GLY A 87 14.22 -9.78 17.94
N ALA A 88 13.05 -10.07 17.38
CA ALA A 88 12.79 -11.14 16.42
C ALA A 88 12.24 -10.57 15.10
N PRO A 89 13.07 -9.80 14.34
CA PRO A 89 12.62 -9.23 13.08
C PRO A 89 12.27 -10.33 12.08
N ASN A 90 11.17 -10.15 11.36
CA ASN A 90 10.68 -11.03 10.34
C ASN A 90 10.41 -10.27 9.02
N MET A 91 9.85 -10.94 8.04
CA MET A 91 9.51 -10.34 6.74
C MET A 91 8.51 -9.17 6.89
N ASP A 92 7.55 -9.27 7.81
CA ASP A 92 6.59 -8.21 8.10
C ASP A 92 7.27 -6.97 8.71
N SER A 93 8.32 -7.16 9.52
CA SER A 93 9.14 -6.06 10.06
C SER A 93 9.84 -5.28 8.96
N LEU A 94 10.41 -5.96 7.97
CA LEU A 94 11.07 -5.34 6.83
C LEU A 94 10.07 -4.54 5.97
N ILE A 95 8.91 -5.11 5.72
CA ILE A 95 7.83 -4.48 4.93
C ILE A 95 7.29 -3.25 5.67
N ALA A 96 7.02 -3.38 6.97
CA ALA A 96 6.54 -2.29 7.80
C ALA A 96 7.54 -1.12 7.82
N LEU A 97 8.82 -1.42 8.00
CA LEU A 97 9.88 -0.42 8.03
C LEU A 97 10.04 0.28 6.66
N GLY A 98 10.10 -0.49 5.58
CA GLY A 98 10.24 0.04 4.22
C GLY A 98 9.06 0.91 3.80
N SER A 99 7.84 0.47 4.06
CA SER A 99 6.62 1.21 3.75
C SER A 99 6.49 2.47 4.59
N ALA A 100 6.77 2.40 5.90
CA ALA A 100 6.76 3.55 6.79
C ALA A 100 7.81 4.59 6.41
N ALA A 101 9.02 4.16 6.07
CA ALA A 101 10.09 5.03 5.62
C ALA A 101 9.73 5.73 4.29
N SER A 102 9.21 4.99 3.31
CA SER A 102 8.76 5.55 2.03
C SER A 102 7.65 6.58 2.22
N PHE A 103 6.68 6.29 3.07
CA PHE A 103 5.59 7.19 3.38
C PHE A 103 6.08 8.45 4.10
N ALA A 104 6.89 8.30 5.14
CA ALA A 104 7.46 9.43 5.89
C ALA A 104 8.32 10.34 5.01
N TYR A 105 9.16 9.76 4.16
CA TYR A 105 9.97 10.51 3.21
C TYR A 105 9.09 11.28 2.20
N SER A 106 8.02 10.66 1.72
CA SER A 106 7.08 11.29 0.80
C SER A 106 6.34 12.46 1.44
N VAL A 107 5.96 12.34 2.71
CA VAL A 107 5.35 13.44 3.47
C VAL A 107 6.32 14.61 3.62
N VAL A 108 7.58 14.35 3.95
CA VAL A 108 8.62 15.38 4.04
C VAL A 108 8.81 16.07 2.67
N SER A 109 8.86 15.30 1.60
CA SER A 109 8.96 15.85 0.24
C SER A 109 7.75 16.71 -0.13
N LEU A 110 6.55 16.35 0.32
CA LEU A 110 5.34 17.14 0.13
C LEU A 110 5.45 18.49 0.84
N TYR A 111 5.95 18.53 2.08
CA TYR A 111 6.21 19.79 2.78
C TYR A 111 7.24 20.65 2.07
N GLN A 112 8.32 20.06 1.57
CA GLN A 112 9.33 20.77 0.80
C GLN A 112 8.75 21.36 -0.48
N MET A 113 7.90 20.62 -1.18
CA MET A 113 7.21 21.11 -2.37
C MET A 113 6.26 22.28 -2.05
N ALA A 114 5.50 22.17 -0.97
CA ALA A 114 4.61 23.25 -0.53
C ALA A 114 5.39 24.53 -0.20
N ASN A 115 6.50 24.42 0.52
CA ASN A 115 7.37 25.56 0.84
C ASN A 115 8.00 26.18 -0.42
N ALA A 116 8.40 25.35 -1.38
CA ALA A 116 8.95 25.81 -2.66
C ALA A 116 7.90 26.59 -3.46
N PHE A 117 6.64 26.17 -3.48
CA PHE A 117 5.55 26.91 -4.11
C PHE A 117 5.31 28.28 -3.46
N VAL A 118 5.32 28.33 -2.14
CA VAL A 118 5.16 29.60 -1.40
C VAL A 118 6.33 30.56 -1.70
N ALA A 119 7.54 30.05 -1.84
CA ALA A 119 8.73 30.82 -2.22
C ALA A 119 8.78 31.20 -3.71
N GLY A 120 7.89 30.67 -4.54
CA GLY A 120 7.89 30.89 -5.98
C GLY A 120 8.98 30.12 -6.75
N ASP A 121 9.63 29.16 -6.10
CA ASP A 121 10.67 28.33 -6.72
C ASP A 121 10.07 27.05 -7.31
N ILE A 122 9.67 27.14 -8.56
CA ILE A 122 9.03 26.03 -9.29
C ILE A 122 10.03 24.89 -9.54
N THR A 123 11.30 25.17 -9.72
CA THR A 123 12.35 24.16 -9.93
C THR A 123 12.52 23.29 -8.68
N ALA A 124 12.59 23.90 -7.50
CA ALA A 124 12.66 23.19 -6.24
C ALA A 124 11.39 22.36 -5.98
N ALA A 125 10.22 22.88 -6.32
CA ALA A 125 8.95 22.18 -6.22
C ALA A 125 8.93 20.93 -7.11
N HIS A 126 9.40 21.03 -8.32
CA HIS A 126 9.51 19.91 -9.27
C HIS A 126 10.50 18.83 -8.78
N GLN A 127 11.65 19.24 -8.24
CA GLN A 127 12.61 18.31 -7.64
C GLN A 127 12.02 17.57 -6.43
N ALA A 128 11.29 18.27 -5.57
CA ALA A 128 10.61 17.67 -4.43
C ALA A 128 9.54 16.65 -4.84
N MET A 129 8.83 16.90 -5.96
CA MET A 129 7.86 15.96 -6.52
C MET A 129 8.51 14.63 -6.92
N HIS A 130 9.68 14.66 -7.52
CA HIS A 130 10.42 13.45 -7.88
C HIS A 130 10.93 12.65 -6.66
N GLY A 131 10.97 13.26 -5.48
CA GLY A 131 11.30 12.60 -4.23
C GLY A 131 10.14 11.92 -3.52
N MET A 132 8.92 11.97 -4.07
CA MET A 132 7.75 11.33 -3.47
C MET A 132 7.64 9.86 -3.89
N TYR A 133 7.37 9.01 -2.91
CA TYR A 133 7.30 7.55 -3.07
C TYR A 133 6.00 6.98 -2.47
N PHE A 134 4.90 7.71 -2.53
CA PHE A 134 3.59 7.23 -2.06
C PHE A 134 3.15 5.97 -2.81
N GLU A 135 3.39 5.93 -4.12
CA GLU A 135 3.12 4.77 -4.96
C GLU A 135 3.93 3.54 -4.51
N SER A 136 5.18 3.73 -4.11
CA SER A 136 6.03 2.63 -3.64
C SER A 136 5.52 2.03 -2.35
N ALA A 137 5.13 2.86 -1.38
CA ALA A 137 4.55 2.39 -0.12
C ALA A 137 3.24 1.64 -0.38
N GLY A 138 2.35 2.18 -1.19
CA GLY A 138 1.08 1.56 -1.55
C GLY A 138 1.27 0.25 -2.33
N LEU A 139 2.19 0.23 -3.27
CA LEU A 139 2.49 -0.95 -4.09
C LEU A 139 3.11 -2.08 -3.28
N ILE A 140 4.06 -1.79 -2.40
CA ILE A 140 4.66 -2.78 -1.48
C ILE A 140 3.57 -3.45 -0.65
N LEU A 141 2.68 -2.67 -0.04
CA LEU A 141 1.60 -3.19 0.79
C LEU A 141 0.59 -4.01 -0.01
N ALA A 142 0.23 -3.56 -1.21
CA ALA A 142 -0.67 -4.28 -2.10
C ALA A 142 -0.07 -5.62 -2.56
N LEU A 143 1.21 -5.65 -2.93
CA LEU A 143 1.90 -6.87 -3.35
C LEU A 143 2.06 -7.87 -2.21
N ILE A 144 2.35 -7.40 -0.99
CA ILE A 144 2.45 -8.33 0.16
C ILE A 144 1.08 -8.89 0.55
N THR A 145 0.02 -8.12 0.40
CA THR A 145 -1.35 -8.59 0.60
C THR A 145 -1.70 -9.67 -0.42
N LEU A 146 -1.31 -9.50 -1.69
CA LEU A 146 -1.45 -10.51 -2.72
C LEU A 146 -0.69 -11.80 -2.37
N ALA A 147 0.58 -11.69 -1.99
CA ALA A 147 1.40 -12.83 -1.60
C ALA A 147 0.83 -13.57 -0.38
N SER A 148 0.34 -12.85 0.62
CA SER A 148 -0.30 -13.42 1.81
C SER A 148 -1.60 -14.13 1.46
N SER A 149 -2.40 -13.56 0.57
CA SER A 149 -3.64 -14.15 0.08
C SER A 149 -3.39 -15.47 -0.64
N LEU A 150 -2.39 -15.51 -1.53
CA LEU A 150 -2.01 -16.73 -2.25
C LEU A 150 -1.50 -17.83 -1.31
N ARG A 151 -0.69 -17.48 -0.32
CA ARG A 151 -0.22 -18.44 0.70
C ARG A 151 -1.35 -19.02 1.53
N LEU A 152 -2.33 -18.20 1.90
CA LEU A 152 -3.50 -18.66 2.64
C LEU A 152 -4.35 -19.64 1.83
N VAL A 153 -4.61 -19.33 0.56
CA VAL A 153 -5.35 -20.20 -0.36
C VAL A 153 -4.63 -21.53 -0.53
N GLN A 154 -3.31 -21.54 -0.70
CA GLN A 154 -2.52 -22.77 -0.83
C GLN A 154 -2.57 -23.65 0.43
N LYS A 155 -2.73 -23.05 1.62
CA LYS A 155 -2.86 -23.82 2.87
C LYS A 155 -4.26 -24.44 3.03
N VAL A 156 -5.29 -23.75 2.56
CA VAL A 156 -6.69 -24.16 2.76
C VAL A 156 -7.14 -25.22 1.76
N ILE A 157 -6.71 -25.14 0.49
CA ILE A 157 -7.10 -26.09 -0.57
C ILE A 157 -6.81 -27.54 -0.20
N PRO A 158 -5.61 -27.93 0.26
CA PRO A 158 -5.34 -29.31 0.65
C PRO A 158 -6.21 -29.80 1.81
N GLN A 159 -6.53 -28.94 2.75
CA GLN A 159 -7.38 -29.28 3.90
C GLN A 159 -8.82 -29.58 3.46
N VAL A 160 -9.35 -28.80 2.54
CA VAL A 160 -10.70 -29.00 1.99
C VAL A 160 -10.76 -30.30 1.18
N GLN A 161 -9.75 -30.62 0.39
CA GLN A 161 -9.69 -31.87 -0.38
C GLN A 161 -9.65 -33.12 0.51
N LEU A 162 -8.94 -33.06 1.64
CA LEU A 162 -8.87 -34.16 2.61
C LEU A 162 -10.19 -34.37 3.38
N THR A 163 -11.06 -33.40 3.39
CA THR A 163 -12.37 -33.47 4.09
C THR A 163 -13.45 -34.15 3.22
N HIS A 164 -13.22 -34.20 1.90
CA HIS A 164 -14.14 -34.83 0.93
C HIS A 164 -13.75 -36.28 0.54
N LEU A 165 -12.68 -36.83 1.14
CA LEU A 165 -12.29 -38.24 1.04
C LEU A 165 -12.69 -39.03 2.30
#